data_8b5825acf5c68699ee9fe25c3c97c120
#
_entry.id   8b5825acf5c68699ee9fe25c3c97c120
#
_cell.length_a   1.000
_cell.length_b   1.000
_cell.length_c   1.000
_cell.angle_alpha   90.00
_cell.angle_beta   90.00
_cell.angle_gamma   90.00
#
_symmetry.space_group_name_H-M   'P 1'
#
loop_
_entity.id
_entity.type
_entity.pdbx_description
1 polymer ?
#
loop_
_entity_poly.entity_id
_entity_poly.type
_entity_poly.pdbx_seq_one_letter_code
_entity_poly.pdbx_strand_id
1 'polypeptide(L)'
;LEKEHEYHSFLLEELLAANLTNGEQETLEQELEQLSNVELIKENFERILVIANEEQVGTLVNLKEIKLALQKLSVFSPNYAILHERLMSSLLELEDIFNECEQNNEKIIADPERLELVNTKLQTIYNLQKKHQVDSIEKLLVIQNELDSKVMKVDDLENAIL
;
A
#
# COMPACT_ATOMS: atom_id res chain seq x y z
N LEU A 1 -0.85 38.78 -24.69
CA LEU A 1 -1.72 37.83 -25.40
C LEU A 1 -1.04 36.51 -25.70
N GLU A 2 0.15 36.52 -26.31
CA GLU A 2 0.91 35.31 -26.64
C GLU A 2 1.37 34.56 -25.39
N LYS A 3 1.82 35.27 -24.35
CA LYS A 3 2.26 34.66 -23.09
C LYS A 3 1.10 34.01 -22.34
N GLU A 4 -0.09 34.66 -22.36
CA GLU A 4 -1.29 34.09 -21.76
C GLU A 4 -1.74 32.84 -22.52
N HIS A 5 -1.66 32.86 -23.85
CA HIS A 5 -2.01 31.70 -24.68
C HIS A 5 -1.08 30.54 -24.42
N GLU A 6 0.23 30.78 -24.35
CA GLU A 6 1.23 29.76 -24.03
C GLU A 6 0.98 29.16 -22.64
N TYR A 7 0.66 30.02 -21.68
CA TYR A 7 0.36 29.59 -20.32
C TYR A 7 -0.93 28.74 -20.25
N HIS A 8 -1.97 29.19 -20.92
CA HIS A 8 -3.23 28.44 -20.99
C HIS A 8 -3.04 27.10 -21.71
N SER A 9 -2.25 27.06 -22.78
CA SER A 9 -1.93 25.83 -23.50
C SER A 9 -1.14 24.86 -22.63
N PHE A 10 -0.19 25.36 -21.84
CA PHE A 10 0.58 24.57 -20.90
C PHE A 10 -0.33 23.94 -19.83
N LEU A 11 -1.20 24.75 -19.22
CA LEU A 11 -2.14 24.27 -18.20
C LEU A 11 -3.11 23.23 -18.78
N LEU A 12 -3.58 23.46 -20.00
CA LEU A 12 -4.48 22.51 -20.67
C LEU A 12 -3.78 21.20 -20.95
N GLU A 13 -2.57 21.23 -21.50
CA GLU A 13 -1.79 20.02 -21.77
C GLU A 13 -1.55 19.19 -20.51
N GLU A 14 -1.25 19.86 -19.39
CA GLU A 14 -1.05 19.20 -18.10
C GLU A 14 -2.32 18.47 -17.62
N LEU A 15 -3.48 19.12 -17.74
CA LEU A 15 -4.77 18.53 -17.38
C LEU A 15 -5.14 17.37 -18.31
N LEU A 16 -4.94 17.53 -19.62
CA LEU A 16 -5.21 16.48 -20.60
C LEU A 16 -4.28 15.26 -20.39
N ALA A 17 -3.01 15.51 -20.08
CA ALA A 17 -2.06 14.44 -19.81
C ALA A 17 -2.41 13.62 -18.57
N ALA A 18 -3.08 14.23 -17.61
CA ALA A 18 -3.56 13.53 -16.41
C ALA A 18 -4.72 12.57 -16.70
N ASN A 19 -5.39 12.73 -17.84
CA ASN A 19 -6.46 11.83 -18.28
C ASN A 19 -7.55 11.65 -17.20
N LEU A 20 -8.12 12.76 -16.75
CA LEU A 20 -9.07 12.79 -15.64
C LEU A 20 -10.44 12.22 -16.03
N THR A 21 -11.03 11.46 -15.14
CA THR A 21 -12.36 10.84 -15.32
C THR A 21 -13.20 11.11 -14.07
N ASN A 22 -14.48 11.44 -14.28
CA ASN A 22 -15.43 11.63 -13.18
C ASN A 22 -15.52 10.36 -12.31
N GLY A 23 -15.46 10.55 -10.98
CA GLY A 23 -15.56 9.45 -10.02
C GLY A 23 -14.27 8.65 -9.85
N GLU A 24 -13.22 8.95 -10.60
CA GLU A 24 -11.94 8.23 -10.54
C GLU A 24 -11.25 8.39 -9.18
N GLN A 25 -11.31 9.59 -8.57
CA GLN A 25 -10.64 9.84 -7.30
C GLN A 25 -11.16 8.93 -6.20
N GLU A 26 -12.46 8.83 -6.04
CA GLU A 26 -13.09 7.99 -5.02
C GLU A 26 -12.78 6.51 -5.24
N THR A 27 -12.82 6.06 -6.48
CA THR A 27 -12.48 4.68 -6.84
C THR A 27 -11.02 4.36 -6.52
N LEU A 28 -10.11 5.26 -6.87
CA LEU A 28 -8.68 5.11 -6.59
C LEU A 28 -8.37 5.16 -5.09
N GLU A 29 -9.05 6.02 -4.34
CA GLU A 29 -8.88 6.11 -2.89
C GLU A 29 -9.31 4.83 -2.19
N GLN A 30 -10.42 4.21 -2.62
CA GLN A 30 -10.86 2.92 -2.10
C GLN A 30 -9.87 1.81 -2.47
N GLU A 31 -9.41 1.78 -3.70
CA GLU A 31 -8.41 0.81 -4.16
C GLU A 31 -7.09 0.96 -3.38
N LEU A 32 -6.65 2.20 -3.15
CA LEU A 32 -5.46 2.48 -2.36
C LEU A 32 -5.56 1.90 -0.95
N GLU A 33 -6.70 2.09 -0.29
CA GLU A 33 -6.93 1.55 1.05
C GLU A 33 -6.84 0.03 1.06
N GLN A 34 -7.50 -0.64 0.11
CA GLN A 34 -7.48 -2.09 0.00
C GLN A 34 -6.08 -2.63 -0.27
N LEU A 35 -5.36 -2.04 -1.23
CA LEU A 35 -4.01 -2.47 -1.59
C LEU A 35 -3.01 -2.23 -0.45
N SER A 36 -3.16 -1.10 0.25
CA SER A 36 -2.30 -0.77 1.40
C SER A 36 -2.52 -1.73 2.57
N ASN A 37 -3.77 -2.12 2.82
CA ASN A 37 -4.10 -3.10 3.87
C ASN A 37 -3.49 -4.47 3.56
N VAL A 38 -3.57 -4.92 2.32
CA VAL A 38 -2.97 -6.20 1.88
C VAL A 38 -1.46 -6.18 2.10
N GLU A 39 -0.78 -5.09 1.72
CA GLU A 39 0.67 -4.94 1.92
C GLU A 39 1.03 -4.98 3.41
N LEU A 40 0.27 -4.29 4.24
CA LEU A 40 0.50 -4.25 5.68
C LEU A 40 0.31 -5.63 6.33
N ILE A 41 -0.74 -6.34 5.96
CA ILE A 41 -1.02 -7.70 6.45
C ILE A 41 0.12 -8.64 6.07
N LYS A 42 0.53 -8.61 4.80
CA LYS A 42 1.63 -9.45 4.30
C LYS A 42 2.93 -9.17 5.03
N GLU A 43 3.28 -7.90 5.18
CA GLU A 43 4.50 -7.46 5.88
C GLU A 43 4.53 -7.99 7.31
N ASN A 44 3.40 -7.92 8.02
CA ASN A 44 3.33 -8.40 9.41
C ASN A 44 3.44 -9.93 9.51
N PHE A 45 2.79 -10.67 8.62
CA PHE A 45 2.95 -12.12 8.60
C PHE A 45 4.40 -12.53 8.30
N GLU A 46 5.03 -11.89 7.33
CA GLU A 46 6.43 -12.15 7.00
C GLU A 46 7.36 -11.85 8.17
N ARG A 47 7.10 -10.76 8.89
CA ARG A 47 7.86 -10.40 10.09
C ARG A 47 7.73 -11.44 11.19
N ILE A 48 6.51 -11.92 11.44
CA ILE A 48 6.24 -12.98 12.42
C ILE A 48 7.03 -14.24 12.06
N LEU A 49 6.98 -14.65 10.78
CA LEU A 49 7.65 -15.86 10.32
C LEU A 49 9.17 -15.76 10.38
N VAL A 50 9.74 -14.60 10.07
CA VAL A 50 11.17 -14.36 10.19
C VAL A 50 11.63 -14.50 11.64
N ILE A 51 10.91 -13.87 12.57
CA ILE A 51 11.24 -13.93 14.00
C ILE A 51 11.07 -15.35 14.53
N ALA A 52 10.00 -16.04 14.16
CA ALA A 52 9.69 -17.37 14.65
C ALA A 52 10.69 -18.43 14.16
N ASN A 53 11.13 -18.35 12.91
CA ASN A 53 11.88 -19.40 12.21
C ASN A 53 13.37 -19.10 12.03
N GLU A 54 13.88 -17.96 12.49
CA GLU A 54 15.30 -17.65 12.39
C GLU A 54 16.11 -18.78 13.04
N GLU A 55 17.17 -19.27 12.34
CA GLU A 55 17.88 -20.49 12.71
C GLU A 55 18.75 -20.37 13.97
N GLN A 56 19.27 -19.20 14.27
CA GLN A 56 20.21 -19.04 15.38
C GLN A 56 19.58 -18.42 16.62
N VAL A 57 18.77 -17.37 16.43
CA VAL A 57 18.20 -16.61 17.55
C VAL A 57 16.67 -16.51 17.45
N GLY A 58 16.04 -17.31 16.59
CA GLY A 58 14.61 -17.31 16.41
C GLY A 58 13.85 -17.84 17.64
N THR A 59 12.57 -17.54 17.69
CA THR A 59 11.72 -17.91 18.81
C THR A 59 11.64 -19.42 19.00
N LEU A 60 11.43 -20.18 17.94
CA LEU A 60 11.30 -21.63 18.02
C LEU A 60 12.62 -22.30 18.46
N VAL A 61 13.75 -21.86 17.94
CA VAL A 61 15.08 -22.37 18.33
C VAL A 61 15.30 -22.14 19.81
N ASN A 62 15.03 -20.94 20.31
CA ASN A 62 15.21 -20.60 21.73
C ASN A 62 14.27 -21.40 22.62
N LEU A 63 13.03 -21.60 22.22
CA LEU A 63 12.07 -22.41 22.98
C LEU A 63 12.47 -23.88 23.03
N LYS A 64 13.05 -24.42 21.96
CA LYS A 64 13.59 -25.78 21.95
C LYS A 64 14.78 -25.94 22.88
N GLU A 65 15.66 -24.95 22.97
CA GLU A 65 16.75 -24.95 23.95
C GLU A 65 16.23 -24.93 25.39
N ILE A 66 15.24 -24.10 25.66
CA ILE A 66 14.60 -24.04 26.99
C ILE A 66 13.96 -25.38 27.31
N LYS A 67 13.29 -25.99 26.34
CA LYS A 67 12.70 -27.34 26.49
C LYS A 67 13.74 -28.38 26.89
N LEU A 68 14.91 -28.38 26.25
CA LEU A 68 16.00 -29.29 26.59
C LEU A 68 16.51 -29.07 28.00
N ALA A 69 16.66 -27.83 28.43
CA ALA A 69 17.08 -27.48 29.79
C ALA A 69 16.05 -27.98 30.82
N LEU A 70 14.76 -27.78 30.56
CA LEU A 70 13.69 -28.28 31.43
C LEU A 70 13.65 -29.81 31.47
N GLN A 71 13.91 -30.47 30.35
CA GLN A 71 14.02 -31.91 30.31
C GLN A 71 15.11 -32.43 31.23
N LYS A 72 16.27 -31.79 31.24
CA LYS A 72 17.38 -32.14 32.15
C LYS A 72 17.00 -31.90 33.62
N LEU A 73 16.23 -30.87 33.91
CA LEU A 73 15.74 -30.59 35.25
C LEU A 73 14.66 -31.54 35.73
N SER A 74 13.91 -32.14 34.81
CA SER A 74 12.74 -32.95 35.13
C SER A 74 13.03 -34.17 36.00
N VAL A 75 14.28 -34.68 35.97
CA VAL A 75 14.68 -35.85 36.76
C VAL A 75 14.90 -35.49 38.23
N PHE A 76 15.04 -34.21 38.59
CA PHE A 76 15.35 -33.77 39.95
C PHE A 76 14.11 -33.50 40.83
N SER A 77 12.94 -33.24 40.20
CA SER A 77 11.73 -32.93 40.94
C SER A 77 10.49 -33.12 40.05
N PRO A 78 9.38 -33.69 40.61
CA PRO A 78 8.14 -33.73 39.88
C PRO A 78 7.61 -32.37 39.43
N ASN A 79 7.86 -31.32 40.19
CA ASN A 79 7.48 -29.95 39.83
C ASN A 79 8.20 -29.49 38.56
N TYR A 80 9.46 -29.89 38.40
CA TYR A 80 10.25 -29.55 37.21
C TYR A 80 9.77 -30.33 36.00
N ALA A 81 9.35 -31.58 36.18
CA ALA A 81 8.77 -32.40 35.12
C ALA A 81 7.47 -31.78 34.59
N ILE A 82 6.66 -31.20 35.49
CA ILE A 82 5.41 -30.53 35.11
C ILE A 82 5.71 -29.29 34.24
N LEU A 83 6.75 -28.52 34.60
CA LEU A 83 7.17 -27.36 33.79
C LEU A 83 7.59 -27.78 32.37
N HIS A 84 8.32 -28.89 32.27
CA HIS A 84 8.71 -29.43 30.96
C HIS A 84 7.49 -29.81 30.13
N GLU A 85 6.53 -30.54 30.71
CA GLU A 85 5.28 -30.92 30.02
C GLU A 85 4.48 -29.70 29.56
N ARG A 86 4.40 -28.69 30.41
CA ARG A 86 3.69 -27.42 30.08
C ARG A 86 4.35 -26.70 28.92
N LEU A 87 5.70 -26.65 28.92
CA LEU A 87 6.43 -26.02 27.80
C LEU A 87 6.24 -26.81 26.52
N MET A 88 6.27 -28.15 26.58
CA MET A 88 6.01 -28.97 25.41
C MET A 88 4.64 -28.67 24.77
N SER A 89 3.60 -28.61 25.59
CA SER A 89 2.24 -28.28 25.12
C SER A 89 2.18 -26.88 24.50
N SER A 90 2.82 -25.91 25.14
CA SER A 90 2.88 -24.52 24.67
C SER A 90 3.64 -24.42 23.35
N LEU A 91 4.74 -25.15 23.22
CA LEU A 91 5.54 -25.17 22.00
C LEU A 91 4.78 -25.73 20.82
N LEU A 92 4.03 -26.81 21.03
CA LEU A 92 3.17 -27.39 19.98
C LEU A 92 2.11 -26.39 19.51
N GLU A 93 1.50 -25.66 20.44
CA GLU A 93 0.53 -24.63 20.11
C GLU A 93 1.16 -23.47 19.35
N LEU A 94 2.35 -23.02 19.74
CA LEU A 94 3.06 -21.97 19.03
C LEU A 94 3.46 -22.41 17.62
N GLU A 95 3.93 -23.63 17.46
CA GLU A 95 4.27 -24.18 16.12
C GLU A 95 3.02 -24.19 15.22
N ASP A 96 1.87 -24.57 15.77
CA ASP A 96 0.61 -24.57 15.04
C ASP A 96 0.20 -23.14 14.63
N ILE A 97 0.31 -22.18 15.53
CA ILE A 97 0.02 -20.77 15.25
C ILE A 97 0.91 -20.25 14.12
N PHE A 98 2.20 -20.54 14.17
CA PHE A 98 3.13 -20.09 13.13
C PHE A 98 2.87 -20.76 11.79
N ASN A 99 2.46 -22.04 11.77
CA ASN A 99 2.03 -22.71 10.56
C ASN A 99 0.77 -22.06 9.97
N GLU A 100 -0.20 -21.68 10.80
CA GLU A 100 -1.38 -20.97 10.34
C GLU A 100 -1.02 -19.57 9.79
N CYS A 101 -0.08 -18.87 10.41
CA CYS A 101 0.44 -17.61 9.88
C CYS A 101 1.03 -17.81 8.49
N GLU A 102 1.80 -18.86 8.28
CA GLU A 102 2.38 -19.18 6.98
C GLU A 102 1.30 -19.46 5.93
N GLN A 103 0.30 -20.28 6.28
CA GLN A 103 -0.82 -20.58 5.39
C GLN A 103 -1.61 -19.33 5.01
N ASN A 104 -1.90 -18.47 5.98
CA ASN A 104 -2.60 -17.22 5.72
C ASN A 104 -1.78 -16.28 4.83
N ASN A 105 -0.47 -16.21 5.07
CA ASN A 105 0.42 -15.39 4.26
C ASN A 105 0.47 -15.86 2.80
N GLU A 106 0.49 -17.17 2.57
CA GLU A 106 0.49 -17.76 1.23
C GLU A 106 -0.76 -17.43 0.42
N LYS A 107 -1.89 -17.22 1.10
CA LYS A 107 -3.16 -16.87 0.44
C LYS A 107 -3.26 -15.40 0.04
N ILE A 108 -2.39 -14.54 0.54
CA ILE A 108 -2.43 -13.11 0.28
C ILE A 108 -1.78 -12.81 -1.06
N ILE A 109 -2.54 -12.10 -1.92
CA ILE A 109 -2.03 -11.64 -3.21
C ILE A 109 -1.78 -10.14 -3.08
N ALA A 110 -0.51 -9.77 -2.95
CA ALA A 110 -0.07 -8.38 -2.94
C ALA A 110 0.20 -7.93 -4.37
N ASP A 111 -0.09 -6.65 -4.65
CA ASP A 111 0.16 -6.04 -5.95
C ASP A 111 0.87 -4.69 -5.75
N PRO A 112 2.17 -4.70 -5.46
CA PRO A 112 2.92 -3.47 -5.21
C PRO A 112 3.01 -2.56 -6.45
N GLU A 113 3.02 -3.12 -7.64
CA GLU A 113 3.04 -2.33 -8.88
C GLU A 113 1.75 -1.52 -9.04
N ARG A 114 0.61 -2.15 -8.82
CA ARG A 114 -0.68 -1.47 -8.88
C ARG A 114 -0.79 -0.42 -7.79
N LEU A 115 -0.32 -0.72 -6.57
CA LEU A 115 -0.29 0.23 -5.46
C LEU A 115 0.49 1.49 -5.84
N GLU A 116 1.65 1.33 -6.44
CA GLU A 116 2.48 2.46 -6.89
C GLU A 116 1.77 3.29 -7.97
N LEU A 117 1.13 2.64 -8.94
CA LEU A 117 0.37 3.32 -10.00
C LEU A 117 -0.79 4.13 -9.41
N VAL A 118 -1.53 3.57 -8.48
CA VAL A 118 -2.65 4.25 -7.81
C VAL A 118 -2.15 5.45 -7.02
N ASN A 119 -1.08 5.30 -6.26
CA ASN A 119 -0.46 6.39 -5.50
C ASN A 119 -0.01 7.53 -6.42
N THR A 120 0.66 7.20 -7.52
CA THR A 120 1.16 8.18 -8.48
C THR A 120 0.00 8.95 -9.12
N LYS A 121 -1.05 8.25 -9.54
CA LYS A 121 -2.22 8.88 -10.14
C LYS A 121 -2.94 9.80 -9.16
N LEU A 122 -3.15 9.35 -7.92
CA LEU A 122 -3.76 10.18 -6.88
C LEU A 122 -2.91 11.41 -6.58
N GLN A 123 -1.60 11.24 -6.51
CA GLN A 123 -0.68 12.36 -6.28
C GLN A 123 -0.80 13.41 -7.40
N THR A 124 -0.91 12.98 -8.64
CA THR A 124 -1.13 13.86 -9.79
C THR A 124 -2.45 14.61 -9.64
N ILE A 125 -3.52 13.91 -9.28
CA ILE A 125 -4.85 14.53 -9.07
C ILE A 125 -4.78 15.57 -7.94
N TYR A 126 -4.19 15.22 -6.81
CA TYR A 126 -4.09 16.13 -5.66
C TYR A 126 -3.23 17.36 -5.98
N ASN A 127 -2.14 17.18 -6.71
CA ASN A 127 -1.27 18.29 -7.12
C ASN A 127 -2.00 19.25 -8.05
N LEU A 128 -2.81 18.73 -9.00
CA LEU A 128 -3.62 19.55 -9.89
C LEU A 128 -4.72 20.29 -9.13
N GLN A 129 -5.37 19.62 -8.19
CA GLN A 129 -6.38 20.25 -7.32
C GLN A 129 -5.77 21.39 -6.51
N LYS A 130 -4.60 21.19 -5.96
CA LYS A 130 -3.89 22.21 -5.20
C LYS A 130 -3.48 23.40 -6.10
N LYS A 131 -2.95 23.10 -7.27
CA LYS A 131 -2.52 24.12 -8.25
C LYS A 131 -3.68 25.00 -8.70
N HIS A 132 -4.83 24.40 -8.97
CA HIS A 132 -6.02 25.11 -9.44
C HIS A 132 -6.97 25.53 -8.32
N GLN A 133 -6.60 25.24 -7.06
CA GLN A 133 -7.37 25.62 -5.87
C GLN A 133 -8.80 25.06 -5.89
N VAL A 134 -8.94 23.81 -6.27
CA VAL A 134 -10.21 23.08 -6.29
C VAL A 134 -10.07 21.78 -5.50
N ASP A 135 -11.20 21.15 -5.18
CA ASP A 135 -11.25 19.97 -4.31
C ASP A 135 -11.85 18.73 -4.97
N SER A 136 -12.06 18.74 -6.29
CA SER A 136 -12.65 17.62 -7.00
C SER A 136 -12.16 17.53 -8.43
N ILE A 137 -12.26 16.32 -9.01
CA ILE A 137 -11.99 16.08 -10.42
C ILE A 137 -13.00 16.81 -11.29
N GLU A 138 -14.27 16.82 -10.88
CA GLU A 138 -15.33 17.53 -11.59
C GLU A 138 -14.99 18.99 -11.81
N LYS A 139 -14.46 19.65 -10.78
CA LYS A 139 -14.01 21.04 -10.88
C LYS A 139 -12.78 21.21 -11.77
N LEU A 140 -11.85 20.24 -11.75
CA LEU A 140 -10.71 20.23 -12.67
C LEU A 140 -11.17 20.08 -14.11
N LEU A 141 -12.17 19.25 -14.38
CA LEU A 141 -12.72 19.05 -15.73
C LEU A 141 -13.43 20.32 -16.24
N VAL A 142 -14.10 21.08 -15.36
CA VAL A 142 -14.65 22.39 -15.71
C VAL A 142 -13.55 23.34 -16.15
N ILE A 143 -12.45 23.40 -15.38
CA ILE A 143 -11.28 24.22 -15.71
C ILE A 143 -10.67 23.79 -17.04
N GLN A 144 -10.54 22.48 -17.26
CA GLN A 144 -10.04 21.92 -18.51
C GLN A 144 -10.87 22.38 -19.72
N ASN A 145 -12.19 22.32 -19.61
CA ASN A 145 -13.10 22.76 -20.67
C ASN A 145 -13.00 24.27 -20.92
N GLU A 146 -12.88 25.06 -19.87
CA GLU A 146 -12.70 26.51 -19.98
C GLU A 146 -11.38 26.85 -20.69
N LEU A 147 -10.28 26.16 -20.32
CA LEU A 147 -8.99 26.34 -20.96
C LEU A 147 -9.00 25.90 -22.40
N ASP A 148 -9.66 24.78 -22.71
CA ASP A 148 -9.81 24.29 -24.06
C ASP A 148 -10.52 25.30 -24.94
N SER A 149 -11.61 25.89 -24.45
CA SER A 149 -12.35 26.96 -25.16
C SER A 149 -11.47 28.18 -25.40
N LYS A 150 -10.70 28.62 -24.42
CA LYS A 150 -9.79 29.77 -24.56
C LYS A 150 -8.68 29.51 -25.61
N VAL A 151 -8.08 28.31 -25.57
CA VAL A 151 -7.03 27.93 -26.50
C VAL A 151 -7.59 27.85 -27.92
N MET A 152 -8.75 27.22 -28.11
CA MET A 152 -9.41 27.12 -29.42
C MET A 152 -9.79 28.47 -29.99
N LYS A 153 -10.26 29.41 -29.18
CA LYS A 153 -10.58 30.77 -29.65
C LYS A 153 -9.37 31.50 -30.21
N VAL A 154 -8.24 31.39 -29.54
CA VAL A 154 -6.99 32.03 -30.01
C VAL A 154 -6.50 31.37 -31.31
N ASP A 155 -6.53 30.06 -31.40
CA ASP A 155 -6.14 29.30 -32.59
C ASP A 155 -7.05 29.64 -33.77
N ASP A 156 -8.35 29.76 -33.56
CA ASP A 156 -9.33 30.12 -34.59
C ASP A 156 -9.08 31.56 -35.08
N LEU A 157 -8.75 32.49 -34.17
CA LEU A 157 -8.40 33.86 -34.54
C LEU A 157 -7.13 33.92 -35.40
N GLU A 158 -6.10 33.17 -35.05
CA GLU A 158 -4.86 33.10 -35.79
C GLU A 158 -5.13 32.51 -37.20
N ASN A 159 -5.92 31.47 -37.32
CA ASN A 159 -6.29 30.85 -38.59
C ASN A 159 -7.15 31.78 -39.45
N ALA A 160 -8.02 32.59 -38.83
CA ALA A 160 -8.86 33.53 -39.54
C ALA A 160 -8.08 34.72 -40.13
N ILE A 161 -6.91 35.06 -39.55
CA ILE A 161 -6.03 36.14 -40.01
C ILE A 161 -5.16 35.68 -41.18
N LEU A 162 -4.95 34.39 -41.32
CA LEU A 162 -4.20 33.80 -42.41
C LEU A 162 -5.08 33.57 -43.63
#